data_537add06c66ab19e1ab73636514a4df7
#
_entry.id   537add06c66ab19e1ab73636514a4df7
#
_cell.length_a   1.000
_cell.length_b   1.000
_cell.length_c   1.000
_cell.angle_alpha   90.00
_cell.angle_beta   90.00
_cell.angle_gamma   90.00
#
_symmetry.space_group_name_H-M   'P 1'
#
loop_
_entity.id
_entity.type
_entity.pdbx_description
1 polymer ?
#
loop_
_entity_poly.entity_id
_entity_poly.type
_entity_poly.pdbx_seq_one_letter_code
_entity_poly.pdbx_strand_id
1 'polypeptide(L)'
;LLKYNKRYNLISKNSEKEVWNRHILDSAQLVTFFNNNQSIRISDFGSGAGFPGIILGIFDSRFKFHVKLYEKSAVKRGFLSLIKDELGLKNIVIKDNVYEKNLSTDIIVCRAFKKLSEIIRISREMVKKPHKLIILKGKNAQTEINNVSLGKNYSYKLSSSITDKYYKIILIDAKKNDS
;
A
#
# COMPACT_ATOMS: atom_id res chain seq x y z
N LEU A 1 -9.84 8.45 -13.56
CA LEU A 1 -9.80 7.01 -13.40
C LEU A 1 -10.77 6.31 -14.34
N LEU A 2 -12.10 6.49 -14.22
CA LEU A 2 -13.12 5.74 -14.98
C LEU A 2 -12.99 5.87 -16.50
N LYS A 3 -12.64 7.06 -17.01
CA LYS A 3 -12.33 7.28 -18.42
C LYS A 3 -11.18 6.38 -18.91
N TYR A 4 -10.12 6.27 -18.11
CA TYR A 4 -8.96 5.44 -18.43
C TYR A 4 -9.22 3.95 -18.21
N ASN A 5 -10.10 3.59 -17.27
CA ASN A 5 -10.43 2.20 -16.99
C ASN A 5 -11.06 1.49 -18.20
N LYS A 6 -11.83 2.21 -19.02
CA LYS A 6 -12.40 1.69 -20.27
C LYS A 6 -11.34 1.15 -21.24
N ARG A 7 -10.10 1.68 -21.17
CA ARG A 7 -9.00 1.32 -22.07
C ARG A 7 -7.96 0.41 -21.46
N TYR A 8 -7.69 0.56 -20.15
CA TYR A 8 -6.51 -0.03 -19.52
C TYR A 8 -6.78 -1.03 -18.38
N ASN A 9 -8.06 -1.30 -18.07
CA ASN A 9 -8.44 -2.23 -16.98
C ASN A 9 -7.68 -1.97 -15.66
N LEU A 10 -7.73 -0.75 -15.20
CA LEU A 10 -7.03 -0.29 -13.98
C LEU A 10 -7.66 -0.85 -12.71
N ILE A 11 -9.00 -0.94 -12.69
CA ILE A 11 -9.82 -1.52 -11.64
C ILE A 11 -10.85 -2.48 -12.24
N SER A 12 -11.40 -3.38 -11.44
CA SER A 12 -12.44 -4.32 -11.92
C SER A 12 -13.74 -3.58 -12.24
N LYS A 13 -14.49 -4.07 -13.25
CA LYS A 13 -15.80 -3.52 -13.61
C LYS A 13 -16.77 -3.47 -12.42
N ASN A 14 -16.74 -4.50 -11.57
CA ASN A 14 -17.60 -4.54 -10.39
C ASN A 14 -17.29 -3.45 -9.36
N SER A 15 -16.07 -2.92 -9.34
CA SER A 15 -15.67 -1.86 -8.42
C SER A 15 -15.83 -0.44 -8.98
N GLU A 16 -16.16 -0.29 -10.28
CA GLU A 16 -16.37 1.03 -10.89
C GLU A 16 -17.51 1.82 -10.26
N LYS A 17 -18.61 1.15 -9.90
CA LYS A 17 -19.77 1.78 -9.27
C LYS A 17 -19.51 2.23 -7.84
N GLU A 18 -18.52 1.62 -7.20
CA GLU A 18 -18.18 1.82 -5.78
C GLU A 18 -16.78 2.45 -5.59
N VAL A 19 -16.27 3.19 -6.59
CA VAL A 19 -14.90 3.74 -6.56
C VAL A 19 -14.63 4.50 -5.28
N TRP A 20 -15.57 5.32 -4.83
CA TRP A 20 -15.40 6.14 -3.62
C TRP A 20 -15.25 5.28 -2.36
N ASN A 21 -16.08 4.28 -2.19
CA ASN A 21 -16.05 3.42 -1.02
C ASN A 21 -14.89 2.41 -1.09
N ARG A 22 -14.81 1.63 -2.18
CA ARG A 22 -13.88 0.50 -2.30
C ARG A 22 -12.45 0.87 -2.63
N HIS A 23 -12.21 2.08 -3.13
CA HIS A 23 -10.86 2.49 -3.50
C HIS A 23 -10.41 3.73 -2.73
N ILE A 24 -11.19 4.81 -2.73
CA ILE A 24 -10.77 6.06 -2.13
C ILE A 24 -10.87 6.00 -0.60
N LEU A 25 -12.04 5.73 -0.04
CA LEU A 25 -12.22 5.65 1.42
C LEU A 25 -11.44 4.49 2.03
N ASP A 26 -11.43 3.33 1.35
CA ASP A 26 -10.66 2.15 1.77
C ASP A 26 -9.15 2.44 1.85
N SER A 27 -8.63 3.31 0.98
CA SER A 27 -7.24 3.77 1.03
C SER A 27 -7.02 4.85 2.09
N ALA A 28 -7.94 5.82 2.18
CA ALA A 28 -7.81 6.95 3.09
C ALA A 28 -7.84 6.54 4.56
N GLN A 29 -8.61 5.49 4.92
CA GLN A 29 -8.67 4.99 6.30
C GLN A 29 -7.30 4.59 6.85
N LEU A 30 -6.30 4.26 5.98
CA LEU A 30 -4.98 3.83 6.43
C LEU A 30 -4.23 4.90 7.22
N VAL A 31 -4.55 6.18 7.02
CA VAL A 31 -3.90 7.28 7.76
C VAL A 31 -4.13 7.20 9.27
N THR A 32 -5.20 6.54 9.72
CA THR A 32 -5.49 6.33 11.14
C THR A 32 -4.46 5.45 11.85
N PHE A 33 -3.66 4.69 11.09
CA PHE A 33 -2.58 3.84 11.60
C PHE A 33 -1.21 4.51 11.54
N PHE A 34 -1.12 5.75 11.08
CA PHE A 34 0.14 6.48 10.96
C PHE A 34 0.37 7.39 12.17
N ASN A 35 1.64 7.61 12.49
CA ASN A 35 2.01 8.66 13.45
C ASN A 35 2.19 9.98 12.69
N ASN A 36 1.20 10.85 12.77
CA ASN A 36 1.12 12.09 12.00
C ASN A 36 2.07 13.21 12.47
N ASN A 37 2.87 12.97 13.51
CA ASN A 37 3.76 14.01 14.06
C ASN A 37 5.13 14.06 13.38
N GLN A 38 5.45 13.12 12.50
CA GLN A 38 6.75 12.98 11.84
C GLN A 38 6.58 12.81 10.33
N SER A 39 7.65 13.12 9.59
CA SER A 39 7.74 12.78 8.17
C SER A 39 7.81 11.26 8.00
N ILE A 40 7.00 10.70 7.11
CA ILE A 40 6.84 9.26 6.90
C ILE A 40 7.15 8.91 5.44
N ARG A 41 8.04 7.94 5.25
CA ARG A 41 8.32 7.34 3.95
C ARG A 41 7.44 6.12 3.76
N ILE A 42 6.59 6.16 2.77
CA ILE A 42 5.62 5.11 2.44
C ILE A 42 6.03 4.45 1.15
N SER A 43 6.03 3.11 1.12
CA SER A 43 6.21 2.32 -0.09
C SER A 43 4.93 1.55 -0.39
N ASP A 44 4.29 1.85 -1.52
CA ASP A 44 3.09 1.17 -1.99
C ASP A 44 3.49 0.05 -2.97
N PHE A 45 3.38 -1.19 -2.54
CA PHE A 45 3.79 -2.36 -3.31
C PHE A 45 2.66 -2.85 -4.23
N GLY A 46 2.88 -2.74 -5.54
CA GLY A 46 1.89 -3.11 -6.54
C GLY A 46 0.77 -2.07 -6.64
N SER A 47 1.12 -0.80 -6.81
CA SER A 47 0.21 0.34 -6.73
C SER A 47 -0.98 0.27 -7.69
N GLY A 48 -0.87 -0.44 -8.81
CA GLY A 48 -1.95 -0.62 -9.76
C GLY A 48 -2.49 0.71 -10.30
N ALA A 49 -3.76 1.00 -10.01
CA ALA A 49 -4.41 2.27 -10.31
C ALA A 49 -4.08 3.39 -9.32
N GLY A 50 -3.08 3.20 -8.44
CA GLY A 50 -2.66 4.18 -7.45
C GLY A 50 -3.29 4.01 -6.07
N PHE A 51 -3.86 2.85 -5.77
CA PHE A 51 -4.51 2.58 -4.48
C PHE A 51 -3.72 1.56 -3.64
N PRO A 52 -3.30 1.93 -2.42
CA PRO A 52 -3.67 3.15 -1.68
C PRO A 52 -2.75 4.37 -1.91
N GLY A 53 -1.60 4.23 -2.56
CA GLY A 53 -0.51 5.20 -2.52
C GLY A 53 -0.84 6.61 -3.03
N ILE A 54 -1.58 6.77 -4.15
CA ILE A 54 -2.01 8.09 -4.65
C ILE A 54 -2.91 8.79 -3.61
N ILE A 55 -3.84 8.06 -2.98
CA ILE A 55 -4.75 8.63 -1.99
C ILE A 55 -3.97 9.11 -0.76
N LEU A 56 -2.97 8.35 -0.32
CA LEU A 56 -2.09 8.76 0.77
C LEU A 56 -1.28 10.01 0.43
N GLY A 57 -0.82 10.12 -0.82
CA GLY A 57 -0.13 11.31 -1.30
C GLY A 57 -1.02 12.55 -1.38
N ILE A 58 -2.31 12.40 -1.77
CA ILE A 58 -3.30 13.48 -1.78
C ILE A 58 -3.66 13.91 -0.35
N PHE A 59 -3.81 12.96 0.57
CA PHE A 59 -4.24 13.23 1.95
C PHE A 59 -3.25 14.14 2.68
N ASP A 60 -1.97 14.05 2.37
CA ASP A 60 -0.94 14.84 3.03
C ASP A 60 -0.64 16.16 2.31
N SER A 61 -1.49 17.15 2.50
CA SER A 61 -1.29 18.50 1.95
C SER A 61 -0.04 19.23 2.47
N ARG A 62 0.60 18.72 3.53
CA ARG A 62 1.79 19.32 4.18
C ARG A 62 3.10 18.63 3.81
N PHE A 63 3.08 17.72 2.85
CA PHE A 63 4.25 16.97 2.37
C PHE A 63 5.01 16.19 3.46
N LYS A 64 4.32 15.76 4.51
CA LYS A 64 4.91 14.88 5.52
C LYS A 64 5.02 13.43 5.04
N PHE A 65 4.18 13.02 4.07
CA PHE A 65 4.24 11.69 3.48
C PHE A 65 5.03 11.74 2.18
N HIS A 66 6.11 10.97 2.13
CA HIS A 66 6.89 10.73 0.93
C HIS A 66 6.53 9.36 0.39
N VAL A 67 5.80 9.29 -0.70
CA VAL A 67 5.22 8.04 -1.22
C VAL A 67 6.00 7.55 -2.43
N LYS A 68 6.51 6.32 -2.37
CA LYS A 68 7.03 5.58 -3.53
C LYS A 68 5.98 4.57 -4.01
N LEU A 69 5.56 4.69 -5.25
CA LEU A 69 4.63 3.79 -5.91
C LEU A 69 5.41 2.76 -6.72
N TYR A 70 5.28 1.48 -6.41
CA TYR A 70 5.92 0.40 -7.14
C TYR A 70 4.89 -0.32 -8.01
N GLU A 71 5.03 -0.20 -9.33
CA GLU A 71 4.13 -0.83 -10.30
C GLU A 71 4.92 -1.38 -11.50
N LYS A 72 4.80 -2.68 -11.75
CA LYS A 72 5.55 -3.37 -12.80
C LYS A 72 5.06 -3.04 -14.21
N SER A 73 3.74 -2.80 -14.37
CA SER A 73 3.14 -2.50 -15.66
C SER A 73 3.50 -1.09 -16.14
N ALA A 74 4.16 -0.96 -17.28
CA ALA A 74 4.49 0.33 -17.88
C ALA A 74 3.24 1.17 -18.19
N VAL A 75 2.16 0.53 -18.63
CA VAL A 75 0.87 1.18 -18.91
C VAL A 75 0.29 1.81 -17.64
N LYS A 76 0.29 1.06 -16.53
CA LYS A 76 -0.21 1.58 -15.24
C LYS A 76 0.70 2.68 -14.69
N ARG A 77 2.03 2.56 -14.84
CA ARG A 77 2.95 3.65 -14.46
C ARG A 77 2.69 4.93 -15.27
N GLY A 78 2.40 4.81 -16.57
CA GLY A 78 1.99 5.96 -17.39
C GLY A 78 0.74 6.66 -16.86
N PHE A 79 -0.26 5.87 -16.44
CA PHE A 79 -1.45 6.40 -15.78
C PHE A 79 -1.13 7.07 -14.44
N LEU A 80 -0.28 6.45 -13.61
CA LEU A 80 0.13 7.03 -12.32
C LEU A 80 0.89 8.35 -12.51
N SER A 81 1.78 8.45 -13.52
CA SER A 81 2.47 9.69 -13.85
C SER A 81 1.50 10.79 -14.26
N LEU A 82 0.55 10.48 -15.13
CA LEU A 82 -0.47 11.42 -15.55
C LEU A 82 -1.25 11.98 -14.34
N ILE A 83 -1.75 11.11 -13.46
CA ILE A 83 -2.51 11.54 -12.28
C ILE A 83 -1.65 12.34 -11.30
N LYS A 84 -0.40 11.93 -11.11
CA LYS A 84 0.57 12.67 -10.29
C LYS A 84 0.73 14.10 -10.81
N ASP A 85 0.91 14.27 -12.11
CA ASP A 85 1.14 15.56 -12.74
C ASP A 85 -0.14 16.42 -12.74
N GLU A 86 -1.30 15.84 -13.10
CA GLU A 86 -2.60 16.52 -13.06
C GLU A 86 -2.97 17.04 -11.66
N LEU A 87 -2.60 16.31 -10.60
CA LEU A 87 -2.89 16.69 -9.22
C LEU A 87 -1.73 17.45 -8.54
N GLY A 88 -0.61 17.68 -9.23
CA GLY A 88 0.55 18.39 -8.69
C GLY A 88 1.21 17.70 -7.49
N LEU A 89 1.20 16.36 -7.44
CA LEU A 89 1.68 15.57 -6.29
C LEU A 89 3.21 15.46 -6.28
N LYS A 90 3.88 16.45 -5.71
CA LYS A 90 5.36 16.53 -5.63
C LYS A 90 5.97 15.51 -4.65
N ASN A 91 5.19 14.99 -3.72
CA ASN A 91 5.59 14.02 -2.70
C ASN A 91 5.51 12.55 -3.18
N ILE A 92 5.24 12.31 -4.46
CA ILE A 92 5.12 10.97 -5.04
C ILE A 92 6.25 10.69 -6.02
N VAL A 93 6.87 9.51 -5.88
CA VAL A 93 7.85 8.94 -6.83
C VAL A 93 7.32 7.61 -7.34
N ILE A 94 7.42 7.36 -8.65
CA ILE A 94 6.96 6.12 -9.30
C ILE A 94 8.17 5.28 -9.68
N LYS A 95 8.13 3.98 -9.37
CA LYS A 95 9.17 2.98 -9.63
C LYS A 95 8.58 1.76 -10.34
N ASP A 96 9.41 1.02 -11.06
CA ASP A 96 8.99 -0.14 -11.85
C ASP A 96 8.88 -1.44 -11.05
N ASN A 97 9.73 -1.64 -10.03
CA ASN A 97 9.70 -2.85 -9.20
C ASN A 97 10.11 -2.58 -7.75
N VAL A 98 9.75 -3.51 -6.87
CA VAL A 98 9.97 -3.40 -5.41
C VAL A 98 11.37 -3.85 -4.96
N TYR A 99 12.18 -4.43 -5.83
CA TYR A 99 13.48 -4.99 -5.48
C TYR A 99 14.58 -3.93 -5.48
N GLU A 100 14.43 -2.97 -4.58
CA GLU A 100 15.38 -1.88 -4.34
C GLU A 100 16.25 -2.23 -3.13
N LYS A 101 17.56 -2.45 -3.32
CA LYS A 101 18.46 -2.76 -2.21
C LYS A 101 18.44 -1.67 -1.15
N ASN A 102 18.32 -2.06 0.12
CA ASN A 102 18.25 -1.15 1.27
C ASN A 102 17.13 -0.10 1.15
N LEU A 103 15.93 -0.57 0.82
CA LEU A 103 14.74 0.28 0.70
C LEU A 103 14.53 1.10 1.98
N SER A 104 14.64 2.42 1.84
CA SER A 104 14.40 3.36 2.93
C SER A 104 12.90 3.67 3.00
N THR A 105 12.19 2.96 3.86
CA THR A 105 10.75 3.13 4.09
C THR A 105 10.41 2.95 5.57
N ASP A 106 9.40 3.63 6.05
CA ASP A 106 8.89 3.52 7.41
C ASP A 106 7.62 2.66 7.44
N ILE A 107 6.84 2.74 6.34
CA ILE A 107 5.60 1.97 6.18
C ILE A 107 5.56 1.37 4.77
N ILE A 108 5.26 0.09 4.70
CA ILE A 108 4.87 -0.58 3.46
C ILE A 108 3.36 -0.71 3.46
N VAL A 109 2.71 -0.22 2.40
CA VAL A 109 1.29 -0.44 2.16
C VAL A 109 1.12 -1.30 0.92
N CYS A 110 0.07 -2.11 0.86
CA CYS A 110 -0.32 -2.79 -0.37
C CYS A 110 -1.77 -3.26 -0.33
N ARG A 111 -2.33 -3.42 -1.53
CA ARG A 111 -3.65 -3.99 -1.75
C ARG A 111 -3.60 -4.91 -2.98
N ALA A 112 -4.12 -6.13 -2.85
CA ALA A 112 -4.19 -7.11 -3.95
C ALA A 112 -2.85 -7.33 -4.70
N PHE A 113 -1.72 -7.24 -3.98
CA PHE A 113 -0.39 -7.35 -4.58
C PHE A 113 0.03 -8.82 -4.71
N LYS A 114 0.22 -9.50 -3.58
CA LYS A 114 0.74 -10.88 -3.50
C LYS A 114 0.16 -11.61 -2.28
N LYS A 115 0.48 -12.91 -2.14
CA LYS A 115 0.21 -13.64 -0.89
C LYS A 115 0.97 -13.01 0.28
N LEU A 116 0.42 -13.07 1.47
CA LEU A 116 1.00 -12.45 2.66
C LEU A 116 2.44 -12.90 2.94
N SER A 117 2.71 -14.20 2.79
CA SER A 117 4.06 -14.78 2.96
C SER A 117 5.09 -14.13 2.04
N GLU A 118 4.72 -13.88 0.80
CA GLU A 118 5.60 -13.27 -0.19
C GLU A 118 5.83 -11.77 0.10
N ILE A 119 4.80 -11.05 0.54
CA ILE A 119 4.93 -9.64 0.96
C ILE A 119 5.92 -9.53 2.12
N ILE A 120 5.80 -10.40 3.12
CA ILE A 120 6.70 -10.44 4.28
C ILE A 120 8.12 -10.79 3.86
N ARG A 121 8.30 -11.78 2.96
CA ARG A 121 9.61 -12.13 2.43
C ARG A 121 10.28 -10.94 1.74
N ILE A 122 9.58 -10.28 0.81
CA ILE A 122 10.09 -9.09 0.11
C ILE A 122 10.45 -7.99 1.10
N SER A 123 9.59 -7.74 2.08
CA SER A 123 9.83 -6.75 3.14
C SER A 123 11.14 -7.05 3.90
N ARG A 124 11.38 -8.31 4.30
CA ARG A 124 12.60 -8.75 5.01
C ARG A 124 13.86 -8.57 4.16
N GLU A 125 13.75 -8.87 2.88
CA GLU A 125 14.88 -8.77 1.95
C GLU A 125 15.27 -7.32 1.68
N MET A 126 14.27 -6.44 1.50
CA MET A 126 14.48 -5.07 1.02
C MET A 126 14.69 -4.05 2.14
N VAL A 127 14.05 -4.23 3.30
CA VAL A 127 14.08 -3.24 4.38
C VAL A 127 14.88 -3.77 5.57
N LYS A 128 15.97 -3.06 5.93
CA LYS A 128 16.89 -3.48 7.02
C LYS A 128 16.61 -2.80 8.35
N LYS A 129 15.72 -1.80 8.39
CA LYS A 129 15.34 -1.08 9.61
C LYS A 129 13.95 -1.48 10.10
N PRO A 130 13.58 -1.18 11.36
CA PRO A 130 12.21 -1.34 11.82
C PRO A 130 11.23 -0.60 10.93
N HIS A 131 10.13 -1.26 10.59
CA HIS A 131 9.10 -0.69 9.71
C HIS A 131 7.75 -1.36 9.96
N LYS A 132 6.70 -0.77 9.42
CA LYS A 132 5.35 -1.34 9.49
C LYS A 132 4.90 -1.83 8.12
N LEU A 133 4.09 -2.89 8.12
CA LEU A 133 3.31 -3.28 6.94
C LEU A 133 1.83 -3.06 7.27
N ILE A 134 1.12 -2.39 6.36
CA ILE A 134 -0.31 -2.14 6.46
C ILE A 134 -0.95 -2.69 5.18
N ILE A 135 -1.63 -3.82 5.29
CA ILE A 135 -2.03 -4.62 4.14
C ILE A 135 -3.55 -4.72 4.10
N LEU A 136 -4.15 -4.15 3.07
CA LEU A 136 -5.58 -4.28 2.80
C LEU A 136 -5.87 -5.67 2.25
N LYS A 137 -6.69 -6.43 2.97
CA LYS A 137 -7.07 -7.81 2.63
C LYS A 137 -8.59 -7.99 2.66
N GLY A 138 -9.06 -8.97 1.90
CA GLY A 138 -10.44 -9.40 1.91
C GLY A 138 -10.75 -10.37 3.06
N LYS A 139 -11.78 -11.19 2.87
CA LYS A 139 -12.33 -12.16 3.87
C LYS A 139 -11.29 -13.16 4.39
N ASN A 140 -10.26 -13.48 3.62
CA ASN A 140 -9.28 -14.52 3.95
C ASN A 140 -8.09 -14.01 4.79
N ALA A 141 -8.13 -12.78 5.30
CA ALA A 141 -7.02 -12.19 6.05
C ALA A 141 -6.57 -13.04 7.25
N GLN A 142 -7.54 -13.57 8.03
CA GLN A 142 -7.25 -14.42 9.19
C GLN A 142 -6.57 -15.72 8.77
N THR A 143 -7.06 -16.35 7.71
CA THR A 143 -6.45 -17.60 7.18
C THR A 143 -5.05 -17.34 6.65
N GLU A 144 -4.84 -16.23 5.93
CA GLU A 144 -3.51 -15.89 5.41
C GLU A 144 -2.51 -15.65 6.54
N ILE A 145 -2.90 -14.96 7.62
CA ILE A 145 -1.99 -14.70 8.75
C ILE A 145 -1.68 -15.96 9.55
N ASN A 146 -2.65 -16.86 9.73
CA ASN A 146 -2.45 -18.13 10.42
C ASN A 146 -1.47 -19.06 9.67
N ASN A 147 -1.41 -18.93 8.35
CA ASN A 147 -0.53 -19.74 7.48
C ASN A 147 0.87 -19.15 7.31
N VAL A 148 1.21 -18.05 8.01
CA VAL A 148 2.52 -17.41 7.89
C VAL A 148 3.29 -17.51 9.19
N SER A 149 4.50 -18.06 9.12
CA SER A 149 5.47 -17.99 10.24
C SER A 149 6.12 -16.61 10.27
N LEU A 150 5.66 -15.74 11.16
CA LEU A 150 6.18 -14.38 11.27
C LEU A 150 7.59 -14.32 11.89
N GLY A 151 7.92 -15.25 12.79
CA GLY A 151 9.17 -15.20 13.55
C GLY A 151 9.10 -14.21 14.73
N LYS A 152 10.11 -14.27 15.62
CA LYS A 152 10.12 -13.52 16.89
C LYS A 152 10.12 -11.98 16.73
N ASN A 153 10.66 -11.49 15.63
CA ASN A 153 10.82 -10.05 15.37
C ASN A 153 9.60 -9.39 14.70
N TYR A 154 8.48 -10.11 14.61
CA TYR A 154 7.26 -9.63 14.01
C TYR A 154 6.08 -9.79 14.96
N SER A 155 5.30 -8.75 15.10
CA SER A 155 3.99 -8.82 15.75
C SER A 155 2.91 -8.35 14.78
N TYR A 156 1.67 -8.83 14.95
CA TYR A 156 0.58 -8.41 14.09
C TYR A 156 -0.69 -8.08 14.87
N LYS A 157 -1.53 -7.28 14.23
CA LYS A 157 -2.91 -6.99 14.66
C LYS A 157 -3.81 -6.99 13.43
N LEU A 158 -5.02 -7.50 13.58
CA LEU A 158 -6.08 -7.36 12.59
C LEU A 158 -7.01 -6.22 12.99
N SER A 159 -7.31 -5.36 12.04
CA SER A 159 -8.32 -4.31 12.16
C SER A 159 -9.43 -4.53 11.16
N SER A 160 -10.66 -4.19 11.49
CA SER A 160 -11.76 -4.20 10.52
C SER A 160 -11.65 -3.00 9.60
N SER A 161 -11.98 -3.18 8.31
CA SER A 161 -12.16 -2.07 7.40
C SER A 161 -13.46 -1.31 7.73
N ILE A 162 -13.46 0.00 7.55
CA ILE A 162 -14.67 0.82 7.68
C ILE A 162 -15.56 0.73 6.43
N THR A 163 -15.04 0.22 5.32
CA THR A 163 -15.73 0.16 4.03
C THR A 163 -16.52 -1.14 3.82
N ASP A 164 -16.12 -2.22 4.51
CA ASP A 164 -16.78 -3.52 4.42
C ASP A 164 -16.46 -4.35 5.68
N LYS A 165 -17.49 -4.83 6.38
CA LYS A 165 -17.37 -5.61 7.62
C LYS A 165 -16.57 -6.92 7.48
N TYR A 166 -16.51 -7.47 6.27
CA TYR A 166 -15.76 -8.69 5.97
C TYR A 166 -14.30 -8.44 5.60
N TYR A 167 -13.94 -7.20 5.27
CA TYR A 167 -12.58 -6.85 4.91
C TYR A 167 -11.76 -6.50 6.14
N LYS A 168 -10.49 -6.87 6.10
CA LYS A 168 -9.55 -6.67 7.21
C LYS A 168 -8.31 -5.95 6.71
N ILE A 169 -7.73 -5.22 7.65
CA ILE A 169 -6.42 -4.60 7.49
C ILE A 169 -5.47 -5.37 8.39
N ILE A 170 -4.42 -5.95 7.81
CA ILE A 170 -3.35 -6.61 8.55
C ILE A 170 -2.29 -5.58 8.84
N LEU A 171 -2.05 -5.34 10.13
CA LEU A 171 -0.99 -4.46 10.62
C LEU A 171 0.14 -5.36 11.13
N ILE A 172 1.34 -5.21 10.60
CA ILE A 172 2.51 -5.96 11.04
C ILE A 172 3.60 -4.96 11.43
N ASP A 173 4.11 -5.10 12.64
CA ASP A 173 5.30 -4.39 13.11
C ASP A 173 6.53 -5.29 12.93
N ALA A 174 7.43 -4.89 12.05
CA ALA A 174 8.74 -5.52 11.85
C ALA A 174 9.77 -4.80 12.73
N LYS A 175 10.23 -5.46 13.78
CA LYS A 175 11.30 -4.98 14.66
C LYS A 175 12.66 -5.19 13.99
N LYS A 176 13.72 -4.57 14.51
CA LYS A 176 15.09 -4.81 14.06
C LYS A 176 15.43 -6.29 14.25
N ASN A 177 16.03 -6.93 13.25
CA ASN A 177 16.66 -8.22 13.48
C ASN A 177 17.82 -7.99 14.45
N ASP A 178 17.85 -8.71 15.55
CA ASP A 178 19.07 -8.84 16.34
C ASP A 178 20.07 -9.54 15.43
N SER A 179 21.10 -8.80 15.03
CA SER A 179 22.22 -9.27 14.22
C SER A 179 23.13 -10.17 15.04
#